data_4e2f8a64aacb3c99822acab8bf0f058e
#
_entry.id   4e2f8a64aacb3c99822acab8bf0f058e
#
_cell.length_a   1.000
_cell.length_b   1.000
_cell.length_c   1.000
_cell.angle_alpha   90.00
_cell.angle_beta   90.00
_cell.angle_gamma   90.00
#
_symmetry.space_group_name_H-M   'P 1'
#
loop_
_entity.id
_entity.type
_entity.pdbx_description
1 polymer ?
#
loop_
_entity_poly.entity_id
_entity_poly.type
_entity_poly.pdbx_seq_one_letter_code
_entity_poly.pdbx_strand_id
1 'polypeptide(L)'
;MKIAYFDCFSGISGDMILGALIDLGLQLDTLTAHLSKMKLGGYEIAVSKEKRGLISGTRLNIQIEEDKQPHRSMAQIRKIIGESEVPGQAKKTSLAILERLARVEGRLHQQSPEDVHFHEIGAVDSIVDMVGACIGLHLLDIEKVVASPLPLGRGFVQSQHGMLPLPAPATLALLKDTPVYDSGQQREMVTPTGAAILTTICSSYGGFPEMIIARVGYGLGLYPEDHPPNLLRIVLGQTPSEVVKERLLMVETSIDDMNPEFYGHLMEQLLNVGGLDVNVLPAQMKKN
;
A
#
# COMPACT_ATOMS: atom_id res chain seq x y z
N MET A 1 13.35 3.14 -8.08
CA MET A 1 12.34 3.12 -7.00
C MET A 1 11.75 1.71 -6.92
N LYS A 2 11.69 1.14 -5.71
CA LYS A 2 11.13 -0.21 -5.49
C LYS A 2 9.60 -0.12 -5.37
N ILE A 3 8.89 -0.82 -6.24
CA ILE A 3 7.44 -0.75 -6.36
C ILE A 3 6.81 -2.13 -6.10
N ALA A 4 5.70 -2.16 -5.38
CA ALA A 4 4.85 -3.33 -5.22
C ALA A 4 3.50 -3.11 -5.91
N TYR A 5 3.09 -4.06 -6.74
CA TYR A 5 1.75 -4.11 -7.32
C TYR A 5 0.92 -5.14 -6.58
N PHE A 6 -0.15 -4.67 -5.96
CA PHE A 6 -1.14 -5.49 -5.25
C PHE A 6 -2.25 -5.85 -6.24
N ASP A 7 -2.20 -7.08 -6.72
CA ASP A 7 -3.19 -7.61 -7.64
C ASP A 7 -4.27 -8.34 -6.86
N CYS A 8 -5.34 -7.63 -6.60
CA CYS A 8 -6.42 -8.02 -5.70
C CYS A 8 -7.56 -8.77 -6.40
N PHE A 9 -7.31 -9.46 -7.51
CA PHE A 9 -8.35 -10.10 -8.35
C PHE A 9 -9.28 -11.04 -7.59
N SER A 10 -8.85 -11.58 -6.45
CA SER A 10 -9.67 -12.45 -5.60
C SER A 10 -9.88 -11.90 -4.18
N GLY A 11 -9.73 -10.58 -4.04
CA GLY A 11 -9.93 -9.88 -2.78
C GLY A 11 -8.64 -9.57 -2.02
N ILE A 12 -8.81 -9.09 -0.80
CA ILE A 12 -7.71 -8.71 0.09
C ILE A 12 -8.15 -8.74 1.55
N SER A 13 -7.29 -9.31 2.40
CA SER A 13 -7.38 -9.31 3.87
C SER A 13 -6.00 -9.11 4.47
N GLY A 14 -5.92 -8.85 5.78
CA GLY A 14 -4.65 -8.61 6.44
C GLY A 14 -3.73 -9.83 6.42
N ASP A 15 -4.26 -11.01 6.72
CA ASP A 15 -3.54 -12.28 6.66
C ASP A 15 -3.02 -12.60 5.24
N MET A 16 -3.80 -12.29 4.20
CA MET A 16 -3.37 -12.44 2.81
C MET A 16 -2.22 -11.49 2.47
N ILE A 17 -2.25 -10.25 2.97
CA ILE A 17 -1.14 -9.29 2.79
C ILE A 17 0.13 -9.84 3.44
N LEU A 18 0.06 -10.24 4.69
CA LEU A 18 1.20 -10.80 5.42
C LEU A 18 1.73 -12.07 4.76
N GLY A 19 0.82 -12.98 4.38
CA GLY A 19 1.18 -14.20 3.66
C GLY A 19 1.93 -13.92 2.37
N ALA A 20 1.47 -12.95 1.57
CA ALA A 20 2.13 -12.55 0.32
C ALA A 20 3.50 -11.89 0.56
N LEU A 21 3.65 -11.06 1.61
CA LEU A 21 4.94 -10.46 1.96
C LEU A 21 5.96 -11.51 2.42
N ILE A 22 5.52 -12.52 3.17
CA ILE A 22 6.36 -13.67 3.55
C ILE A 22 6.74 -14.48 2.31
N ASP A 23 5.80 -14.70 1.41
CA ASP A 23 6.05 -15.41 0.14
C ASP A 23 7.06 -14.66 -0.76
N LEU A 24 7.07 -13.33 -0.68
CA LEU A 24 8.08 -12.46 -1.33
C LEU A 24 9.48 -12.55 -0.69
N GLY A 25 9.62 -13.21 0.46
CA GLY A 25 10.89 -13.41 1.14
C GLY A 25 11.07 -12.62 2.45
N LEU A 26 10.00 -12.02 2.98
CA LEU A 26 10.01 -11.53 4.36
C LEU A 26 10.19 -12.72 5.32
N GLN A 27 11.24 -12.68 6.12
CA GLN A 27 11.51 -13.75 7.08
C GLN A 27 10.56 -13.65 8.29
N LEU A 28 9.87 -14.76 8.62
CA LEU A 28 8.91 -14.81 9.73
C LEU A 28 9.56 -14.40 11.05
N ASP A 29 10.76 -14.94 11.35
CA ASP A 29 11.48 -14.63 12.59
C ASP A 29 11.80 -13.14 12.72
N THR A 30 12.11 -12.48 11.62
CA THR A 30 12.36 -11.04 11.61
C THR A 30 11.08 -10.26 11.86
N LEU A 31 9.98 -10.65 11.20
CA LEU A 31 8.66 -10.04 11.41
C LEU A 31 8.21 -10.19 12.86
N THR A 32 8.28 -11.40 13.43
CA THR A 32 7.86 -11.69 14.82
C THR A 32 8.74 -10.96 15.83
N ALA A 33 10.05 -10.86 15.59
CA ALA A 33 10.96 -10.07 16.42
C ALA A 33 10.60 -8.57 16.45
N HIS A 34 10.12 -8.03 15.33
CA HIS A 34 9.62 -6.64 15.30
C HIS A 34 8.25 -6.49 15.96
N LEU A 35 7.34 -7.44 15.74
CA LEU A 35 5.99 -7.42 16.36
C LEU A 35 6.08 -7.57 17.89
N SER A 36 7.02 -8.36 18.42
CA SER A 36 7.21 -8.51 19.87
C SER A 36 7.56 -7.21 20.59
N LYS A 37 8.13 -6.23 19.87
CA LYS A 37 8.42 -4.88 20.39
C LYS A 37 7.17 -4.07 20.75
N MET A 38 6.00 -4.49 20.30
CA MET A 38 4.71 -3.89 20.71
C MET A 38 4.30 -4.33 22.13
N LYS A 39 4.93 -5.36 22.71
CA LYS A 39 4.53 -5.96 23.99
C LYS A 39 3.06 -6.39 24.00
N LEU A 40 2.56 -6.78 22.83
CA LEU A 40 1.22 -7.34 22.63
C LEU A 40 1.34 -8.85 22.77
N GLY A 41 0.68 -9.43 23.78
CA GLY A 41 0.72 -10.86 24.06
C GLY A 41 -0.57 -11.58 23.66
N GLY A 42 -0.58 -12.92 23.85
CA GLY A 42 -1.77 -13.76 23.69
C GLY A 42 -2.06 -14.11 22.22
N TYR A 43 -1.05 -14.17 21.37
CA TYR A 43 -1.16 -14.67 20.01
C TYR A 43 0.10 -15.40 19.55
N GLU A 44 -0.06 -16.28 18.58
CA GLU A 44 1.02 -16.96 17.88
C GLU A 44 0.78 -16.89 16.37
N ILE A 45 1.85 -16.70 15.59
CA ILE A 45 1.78 -16.65 14.13
C ILE A 45 2.26 -17.98 13.56
N ALA A 46 1.36 -18.67 12.89
CA ALA A 46 1.65 -19.90 12.14
C ALA A 46 1.66 -19.62 10.64
N VAL A 47 2.62 -20.20 9.94
CA VAL A 47 2.77 -20.05 8.48
C VAL A 47 2.88 -21.43 7.85
N SER A 48 2.12 -21.65 6.78
CA SER A 48 2.18 -22.88 5.98
C SER A 48 2.28 -22.56 4.49
N LYS A 49 2.94 -23.46 3.76
CA LYS A 49 2.90 -23.45 2.30
C LYS A 49 1.78 -24.35 1.83
N GLU A 50 0.85 -23.78 1.09
CA GLU A 50 -0.33 -24.47 0.57
C GLU A 50 -0.51 -24.20 -0.92
N LYS A 51 -1.51 -24.85 -1.51
CA LYS A 51 -1.87 -24.64 -2.92
C LYS A 51 -3.32 -24.19 -3.06
N ARG A 52 -3.56 -23.36 -4.07
CA ARG A 52 -4.88 -23.05 -4.61
C ARG A 52 -4.86 -23.39 -6.10
N GLY A 53 -5.39 -24.56 -6.45
CA GLY A 53 -5.19 -25.15 -7.77
C GLY A 53 -3.70 -25.41 -8.06
N LEU A 54 -3.17 -24.79 -9.11
CA LEU A 54 -1.75 -24.91 -9.48
C LEU A 54 -0.85 -23.88 -8.80
N ILE A 55 -1.42 -22.89 -8.11
CA ILE A 55 -0.66 -21.79 -7.50
C ILE A 55 -0.27 -22.19 -6.07
N SER A 56 1.04 -22.22 -5.81
CA SER A 56 1.58 -22.36 -4.45
C SER A 56 1.76 -20.97 -3.82
N GLY A 57 1.40 -20.84 -2.57
CA GLY A 57 1.52 -19.59 -1.82
C GLY A 57 1.68 -19.83 -0.32
N THR A 58 1.71 -18.74 0.41
CA THR A 58 1.84 -18.76 1.87
C THR A 58 0.50 -18.45 2.53
N ARG A 59 0.05 -19.37 3.37
CA ARG A 59 -1.05 -19.17 4.30
C ARG A 59 -0.48 -18.68 5.63
N LEU A 60 -0.97 -17.57 6.12
CA LEU A 60 -0.68 -17.07 7.46
C LEU A 60 -1.93 -17.22 8.33
N ASN A 61 -1.74 -17.71 9.55
CA ASN A 61 -2.79 -17.83 10.54
C ASN A 61 -2.31 -17.25 11.87
N ILE A 62 -3.09 -16.35 12.44
CA ILE A 62 -2.85 -15.78 13.76
C ILE A 62 -3.74 -16.54 14.75
N GLN A 63 -3.13 -17.39 15.56
CA GLN A 63 -3.82 -18.11 16.60
C GLN A 63 -3.92 -17.21 17.84
N ILE A 64 -5.14 -17.01 18.34
CA ILE A 64 -5.42 -16.13 19.47
C ILE A 64 -5.76 -16.99 20.69
N GLU A 65 -5.16 -16.66 21.82
CA GLU A 65 -5.54 -17.22 23.12
C GLU A 65 -6.79 -16.47 23.63
N GLU A 66 -7.99 -16.97 23.33
CA GLU A 66 -9.27 -16.30 23.57
C GLU A 66 -9.45 -15.84 25.02
N ASP A 67 -9.05 -16.65 26.00
CA ASP A 67 -9.18 -16.35 27.43
C ASP A 67 -8.29 -15.20 27.92
N LYS A 68 -7.38 -14.70 27.07
CA LYS A 68 -6.40 -13.66 27.42
C LYS A 68 -6.57 -12.35 26.64
N GLN A 69 -7.66 -12.21 25.89
CA GLN A 69 -7.84 -11.05 25.02
C GLN A 69 -8.78 -10.00 25.63
N PRO A 70 -8.23 -8.89 26.18
CA PRO A 70 -9.07 -7.76 26.56
C PRO A 70 -9.61 -7.02 25.33
N HIS A 71 -10.85 -6.56 25.41
CA HIS A 71 -11.33 -5.55 24.47
C HIS A 71 -10.50 -4.28 24.60
N ARG A 72 -9.91 -3.82 23.50
CA ARG A 72 -9.04 -2.63 23.50
C ARG A 72 -9.73 -1.44 22.88
N SER A 73 -9.67 -0.30 23.57
CA SER A 73 -10.10 0.97 23.00
C SER A 73 -9.09 1.49 21.98
N MET A 74 -9.53 2.42 21.10
CA MET A 74 -8.65 3.13 20.18
C MET A 74 -7.43 3.74 20.90
N ALA A 75 -7.63 4.39 22.04
CA ALA A 75 -6.56 5.01 22.81
C ALA A 75 -5.51 4.00 23.31
N GLN A 76 -5.94 2.81 23.72
CA GLN A 76 -5.03 1.74 24.16
C GLN A 76 -4.21 1.19 22.99
N ILE A 77 -4.82 0.95 21.81
CA ILE A 77 -4.10 0.47 20.63
C ILE A 77 -3.12 1.53 20.14
N ARG A 78 -3.54 2.81 20.09
CA ARG A 78 -2.66 3.94 19.76
C ARG A 78 -1.45 4.00 20.68
N LYS A 79 -1.65 3.80 21.98
CA LYS A 79 -0.57 3.79 22.98
C LYS A 79 0.38 2.61 22.73
N ILE A 80 -0.14 1.41 22.53
CA ILE A 80 0.66 0.20 22.26
C ILE A 80 1.56 0.42 21.02
N ILE A 81 1.00 0.89 19.92
CA ILE A 81 1.76 1.15 18.69
C ILE A 81 2.73 2.33 18.90
N GLY A 82 2.27 3.42 19.51
CA GLY A 82 3.04 4.65 19.69
C GLY A 82 4.28 4.47 20.59
N GLU A 83 4.16 3.72 21.67
CA GLU A 83 5.25 3.43 22.62
C GLU A 83 6.13 2.23 22.20
N SER A 84 5.76 1.51 21.13
CA SER A 84 6.52 0.36 20.62
C SER A 84 7.86 0.79 20.01
N GLU A 85 8.79 -0.16 19.90
CA GLU A 85 10.09 0.04 19.23
C GLU A 85 10.08 -0.48 17.78
N VAL A 86 8.92 -0.50 17.12
CA VAL A 86 8.84 -0.82 15.68
C VAL A 86 9.44 0.31 14.83
N PRO A 87 9.91 0.03 13.60
CA PRO A 87 10.50 1.04 12.73
C PRO A 87 9.60 2.28 12.57
N GLY A 88 10.18 3.48 12.65
CA GLY A 88 9.43 4.73 12.71
C GLY A 88 8.45 4.94 11.57
N GLN A 89 8.82 4.56 10.34
CA GLN A 89 7.91 4.65 9.19
C GLN A 89 6.76 3.64 9.32
N ALA A 90 7.03 2.40 9.73
CA ALA A 90 5.99 1.40 9.97
C ALA A 90 5.01 1.86 11.06
N LYS A 91 5.53 2.40 12.17
CA LYS A 91 4.73 3.01 13.25
C LYS A 91 3.80 4.10 12.73
N LYS A 92 4.34 5.07 11.97
CA LYS A 92 3.58 6.19 11.40
C LYS A 92 2.44 5.69 10.52
N THR A 93 2.73 4.74 9.64
CA THR A 93 1.72 4.17 8.73
C THR A 93 0.68 3.36 9.49
N SER A 94 1.08 2.55 10.48
CA SER A 94 0.14 1.78 11.32
C SER A 94 -0.82 2.68 12.09
N LEU A 95 -0.34 3.78 12.65
CA LEU A 95 -1.19 4.77 13.32
C LEU A 95 -2.17 5.44 12.34
N ALA A 96 -1.75 5.73 11.12
CA ALA A 96 -2.64 6.28 10.08
C ALA A 96 -3.75 5.28 9.68
N ILE A 97 -3.44 3.98 9.58
CA ILE A 97 -4.43 2.92 9.34
C ILE A 97 -5.42 2.85 10.49
N LEU A 98 -4.93 2.82 11.73
CA LEU A 98 -5.75 2.77 12.93
C LEU A 98 -6.70 3.98 13.02
N GLU A 99 -6.22 5.18 12.76
CA GLU A 99 -7.03 6.39 12.75
C GLU A 99 -8.11 6.39 11.66
N ARG A 100 -7.80 5.83 10.49
CA ARG A 100 -8.77 5.66 9.41
C ARG A 100 -9.90 4.73 9.81
N LEU A 101 -9.56 3.59 10.41
CA LEU A 101 -10.53 2.64 10.98
C LEU A 101 -11.40 3.29 12.06
N ALA A 102 -10.78 3.96 13.03
CA ALA A 102 -11.52 4.61 14.11
C ALA A 102 -12.49 5.69 13.61
N ARG A 103 -12.13 6.45 12.58
CA ARG A 103 -13.05 7.43 11.96
C ARG A 103 -14.24 6.77 11.28
N VAL A 104 -14.05 5.64 10.63
CA VAL A 104 -15.13 4.90 9.98
C VAL A 104 -16.05 4.28 11.01
N GLU A 105 -15.52 3.55 11.98
CA GLU A 105 -16.28 2.94 13.06
C GLU A 105 -17.03 4.00 13.89
N GLY A 106 -16.36 5.11 14.25
CA GLY A 106 -16.99 6.21 14.97
C GLY A 106 -18.21 6.79 14.23
N ARG A 107 -18.15 6.92 12.90
CA ARG A 107 -19.30 7.37 12.09
C ARG A 107 -20.42 6.35 12.08
N LEU A 108 -20.10 5.06 11.92
CA LEU A 108 -21.12 4.00 11.89
C LEU A 108 -21.84 3.87 13.23
N HIS A 109 -21.11 4.04 14.34
CA HIS A 109 -21.66 3.95 15.68
C HIS A 109 -22.11 5.30 16.27
N GLN A 110 -22.02 6.40 15.51
CA GLN A 110 -22.35 7.76 15.96
C GLN A 110 -21.59 8.16 17.25
N GLN A 111 -20.32 7.77 17.34
CA GLN A 111 -19.44 8.02 18.48
C GLN A 111 -18.20 8.81 18.04
N SER A 112 -17.52 9.46 19.00
CA SER A 112 -16.21 10.02 18.74
C SER A 112 -15.21 8.92 18.35
N PRO A 113 -14.32 9.12 17.37
CA PRO A 113 -13.28 8.15 17.05
C PRO A 113 -12.42 7.73 18.25
N GLU A 114 -12.25 8.59 19.25
CA GLU A 114 -11.49 8.30 20.48
C GLU A 114 -12.22 7.33 21.41
N ASP A 115 -13.55 7.33 21.37
CA ASP A 115 -14.42 6.51 22.23
C ASP A 115 -14.83 5.19 21.58
N VAL A 116 -14.34 4.95 20.35
CA VAL A 116 -14.63 3.69 19.64
C VAL A 116 -14.03 2.51 20.38
N HIS A 117 -14.88 1.57 20.73
CA HIS A 117 -14.49 0.22 21.11
C HIS A 117 -14.57 -0.67 19.88
N PHE A 118 -13.44 -1.17 19.43
CA PHE A 118 -13.41 -2.08 18.31
C PHE A 118 -13.90 -3.46 18.74
N HIS A 119 -14.99 -3.90 18.17
CA HIS A 119 -15.56 -5.22 18.46
C HIS A 119 -14.83 -6.33 17.69
N GLU A 120 -14.54 -6.10 16.41
CA GLU A 120 -13.83 -7.05 15.54
C GLU A 120 -12.40 -6.57 15.22
N ILE A 121 -12.21 -5.29 14.94
CA ILE A 121 -10.92 -4.69 14.52
C ILE A 121 -9.96 -4.47 15.70
N GLY A 122 -10.46 -4.45 16.95
CA GLY A 122 -9.64 -4.36 18.16
C GLY A 122 -9.04 -5.70 18.62
N ALA A 123 -9.40 -6.77 17.94
CA ALA A 123 -8.80 -8.07 18.16
C ALA A 123 -7.31 -8.05 17.77
N VAL A 124 -6.55 -8.90 18.43
CA VAL A 124 -5.09 -8.95 18.29
C VAL A 124 -4.64 -9.25 16.86
N ASP A 125 -5.38 -10.10 16.15
CA ASP A 125 -5.13 -10.43 14.75
C ASP A 125 -5.13 -9.19 13.86
N SER A 126 -6.14 -8.34 13.97
CA SER A 126 -6.22 -7.10 13.18
C SER A 126 -5.08 -6.12 13.49
N ILE A 127 -4.65 -6.04 14.76
CA ILE A 127 -3.48 -5.22 15.14
C ILE A 127 -2.20 -5.79 14.54
N VAL A 128 -2.02 -7.11 14.63
CA VAL A 128 -0.87 -7.81 14.06
C VAL A 128 -0.84 -7.67 12.55
N ASP A 129 -1.98 -7.81 11.88
CA ASP A 129 -2.12 -7.62 10.44
C ASP A 129 -1.70 -6.21 10.01
N MET A 130 -2.25 -5.18 10.65
CA MET A 130 -1.96 -3.79 10.32
C MET A 130 -0.48 -3.43 10.53
N VAL A 131 0.03 -3.73 11.72
CA VAL A 131 1.41 -3.37 12.07
C VAL A 131 2.39 -4.27 11.33
N GLY A 132 2.10 -5.56 11.21
CA GLY A 132 2.91 -6.52 10.47
C GLY A 132 3.03 -6.18 8.99
N ALA A 133 1.95 -5.78 8.33
CA ALA A 133 1.98 -5.31 6.95
C ALA A 133 2.90 -4.09 6.79
N CYS A 134 2.81 -3.11 7.68
CA CYS A 134 3.66 -1.92 7.66
C CYS A 134 5.14 -2.26 7.90
N ILE A 135 5.43 -3.18 8.84
CA ILE A 135 6.79 -3.68 9.10
C ILE A 135 7.30 -4.42 7.86
N GLY A 136 6.50 -5.31 7.27
CA GLY A 136 6.88 -6.08 6.09
C GLY A 136 7.20 -5.21 4.87
N LEU A 137 6.40 -4.18 4.61
CA LEU A 137 6.66 -3.20 3.55
C LEU A 137 7.98 -2.47 3.79
N HIS A 138 8.24 -2.06 5.04
CA HIS A 138 9.49 -1.40 5.41
C HIS A 138 10.71 -2.32 5.27
N LEU A 139 10.63 -3.57 5.75
CA LEU A 139 11.76 -4.53 5.68
C LEU A 139 12.06 -5.00 4.25
N LEU A 140 11.08 -4.97 3.37
CA LEU A 140 11.26 -5.25 1.95
C LEU A 140 11.66 -4.00 1.14
N ASP A 141 11.84 -2.85 1.79
CA ASP A 141 12.16 -1.55 1.19
C ASP A 141 11.19 -1.14 0.08
N ILE A 142 9.89 -1.40 0.28
CA ILE A 142 8.86 -1.02 -0.69
C ILE A 142 8.58 0.48 -0.55
N GLU A 143 8.91 1.24 -1.60
CA GLU A 143 8.79 2.70 -1.63
C GLU A 143 7.44 3.16 -2.17
N LYS A 144 6.84 2.37 -3.08
CA LYS A 144 5.57 2.71 -3.73
C LYS A 144 4.68 1.48 -3.82
N VAL A 145 3.40 1.66 -3.51
CA VAL A 145 2.36 0.65 -3.69
C VAL A 145 1.38 1.11 -4.74
N VAL A 146 1.09 0.26 -5.70
CA VAL A 146 0.03 0.40 -6.70
C VAL A 146 -0.89 -0.81 -6.56
N ALA A 147 -2.19 -0.63 -6.73
CA ALA A 147 -3.13 -1.74 -6.62
C ALA A 147 -4.09 -1.81 -7.81
N SER A 148 -4.57 -3.01 -8.10
CA SER A 148 -5.71 -3.21 -9.01
C SER A 148 -6.99 -2.61 -8.41
N PRO A 149 -8.04 -2.36 -9.21
CA PRO A 149 -9.39 -2.21 -8.69
C PRO A 149 -9.78 -3.39 -7.80
N LEU A 150 -10.64 -3.14 -6.80
CA LEU A 150 -10.99 -4.14 -5.80
C LEU A 150 -12.31 -4.87 -6.15
N PRO A 151 -12.33 -6.21 -6.09
CA PRO A 151 -13.55 -7.00 -6.27
C PRO A 151 -14.44 -6.88 -5.04
N LEU A 152 -15.71 -6.60 -5.22
CA LEU A 152 -16.72 -6.64 -4.16
C LEU A 152 -17.57 -7.92 -4.28
N GLY A 153 -17.82 -8.56 -3.14
CA GLY A 153 -18.71 -9.69 -3.06
C GLY A 153 -20.15 -9.27 -2.75
N ARG A 154 -21.05 -10.25 -2.75
CA ARG A 154 -22.46 -10.09 -2.46
C ARG A 154 -22.89 -11.04 -1.34
N GLY A 155 -24.11 -10.85 -0.83
CA GLY A 155 -24.71 -11.70 0.18
C GLY A 155 -24.66 -11.09 1.56
N PHE A 156 -24.49 -11.92 2.59
CA PHE A 156 -24.53 -11.52 3.98
C PHE A 156 -23.42 -12.23 4.77
N VAL A 157 -22.96 -11.59 5.82
CA VAL A 157 -22.00 -12.15 6.78
C VAL A 157 -22.55 -12.00 8.19
N GLN A 158 -22.35 -13.05 9.01
CA GLN A 158 -22.64 -12.98 10.44
C GLN A 158 -21.48 -12.27 11.13
N SER A 159 -21.80 -11.22 11.90
CA SER A 159 -20.86 -10.43 12.68
C SER A 159 -21.35 -10.29 14.12
N GLN A 160 -20.55 -9.64 14.98
CA GLN A 160 -20.98 -9.28 16.33
C GLN A 160 -22.17 -8.31 16.33
N HIS A 161 -22.37 -7.57 15.26
CA HIS A 161 -23.51 -6.65 15.04
C HIS A 161 -24.72 -7.33 14.38
N GLY A 162 -24.71 -8.65 14.30
CA GLY A 162 -25.73 -9.43 13.61
C GLY A 162 -25.42 -9.67 12.13
N MET A 163 -26.45 -9.91 11.34
CA MET A 163 -26.34 -10.18 9.91
C MET A 163 -26.12 -8.89 9.14
N LEU A 164 -24.95 -8.73 8.51
CA LEU A 164 -24.62 -7.57 7.71
C LEU A 164 -24.60 -7.90 6.21
N PRO A 165 -25.05 -6.97 5.35
CA PRO A 165 -24.91 -7.14 3.91
C PRO A 165 -23.45 -7.03 3.48
N LEU A 166 -23.09 -7.75 2.43
CA LEU A 166 -21.77 -7.66 1.79
C LEU A 166 -21.84 -6.75 0.54
N PRO A 167 -20.85 -5.85 0.35
CA PRO A 167 -19.73 -5.55 1.26
C PRO A 167 -20.22 -4.91 2.57
N ALA A 168 -19.55 -5.23 3.68
CA ALA A 168 -19.91 -4.68 4.99
C ALA A 168 -19.85 -3.13 5.00
N PRO A 169 -20.71 -2.45 5.80
CA PRO A 169 -20.73 -0.99 5.82
C PRO A 169 -19.39 -0.33 6.12
N ALA A 170 -18.61 -0.92 7.02
CA ALA A 170 -17.25 -0.44 7.31
C ALA A 170 -16.32 -0.54 6.09
N THR A 171 -16.36 -1.67 5.40
CA THR A 171 -15.57 -1.88 4.16
C THR A 171 -15.92 -0.84 3.11
N LEU A 172 -17.21 -0.60 2.83
CA LEU A 172 -17.63 0.41 1.85
C LEU A 172 -17.17 1.83 2.24
N ALA A 173 -17.27 2.17 3.52
CA ALA A 173 -16.82 3.48 4.00
C ALA A 173 -15.29 3.66 3.87
N LEU A 174 -14.50 2.60 4.09
CA LEU A 174 -13.05 2.59 3.90
C LEU A 174 -12.66 2.69 2.42
N LEU A 175 -13.46 2.14 1.52
CA LEU A 175 -13.22 2.11 0.07
C LEU A 175 -13.73 3.37 -0.66
N LYS A 176 -14.15 4.40 0.07
CA LYS A 176 -14.51 5.67 -0.56
C LYS A 176 -13.35 6.18 -1.44
N ASP A 177 -13.68 6.65 -2.65
CA ASP A 177 -12.73 7.13 -3.66
C ASP A 177 -11.75 6.06 -4.21
N THR A 178 -12.07 4.77 -3.98
CA THR A 178 -11.30 3.62 -4.48
C THR A 178 -12.04 2.95 -5.64
N PRO A 179 -11.40 2.61 -6.76
CA PRO A 179 -12.03 1.90 -7.85
C PRO A 179 -12.39 0.46 -7.43
N VAL A 180 -13.65 0.12 -7.60
CA VAL A 180 -14.21 -1.19 -7.22
C VAL A 180 -15.04 -1.76 -8.36
N TYR A 181 -15.23 -3.08 -8.35
CA TYR A 181 -16.12 -3.76 -9.28
C TYR A 181 -16.84 -4.94 -8.61
N ASP A 182 -17.97 -5.32 -9.17
CA ASP A 182 -18.71 -6.50 -8.73
C ASP A 182 -18.01 -7.78 -9.20
N SER A 183 -17.61 -8.64 -8.27
CA SER A 183 -16.96 -9.91 -8.57
C SER A 183 -17.93 -11.05 -8.88
N GLY A 184 -19.21 -10.89 -8.58
CA GLY A 184 -20.22 -11.94 -8.64
C GLY A 184 -20.14 -13.00 -7.52
N GLN A 185 -19.13 -12.91 -6.64
CA GLN A 185 -18.90 -13.87 -5.56
C GLN A 185 -19.87 -13.66 -4.39
N GLN A 186 -20.36 -14.76 -3.82
CA GLN A 186 -21.33 -14.75 -2.68
C GLN A 186 -20.62 -14.82 -1.33
N ARG A 187 -19.58 -14.01 -1.14
CA ARG A 187 -18.78 -13.95 0.08
C ARG A 187 -18.07 -12.61 0.24
N GLU A 188 -17.47 -12.38 1.41
CA GLU A 188 -16.61 -11.24 1.64
C GLU A 188 -15.31 -11.38 0.82
N MET A 189 -15.06 -10.42 -0.05
CA MET A 189 -13.86 -10.37 -0.89
C MET A 189 -12.82 -9.43 -0.30
N VAL A 190 -13.25 -8.37 0.33
CA VAL A 190 -12.42 -7.33 0.91
C VAL A 190 -12.83 -7.15 2.36
N THR A 191 -11.94 -7.50 3.28
CA THR A 191 -12.19 -7.30 4.72
C THR A 191 -11.95 -5.84 5.12
N PRO A 192 -12.56 -5.36 6.23
CA PRO A 192 -12.28 -4.01 6.74
C PRO A 192 -10.79 -3.76 6.98
N THR A 193 -10.06 -4.73 7.55
CA THR A 193 -8.61 -4.63 7.80
C THR A 193 -7.83 -4.52 6.49
N GLY A 194 -8.11 -5.39 5.51
CA GLY A 194 -7.49 -5.34 4.19
C GLY A 194 -7.76 -4.03 3.46
N ALA A 195 -9.01 -3.53 3.51
CA ALA A 195 -9.38 -2.24 2.95
C ALA A 195 -8.62 -1.08 3.61
N ALA A 196 -8.55 -1.05 4.95
CA ALA A 196 -7.88 0.01 5.68
C ALA A 196 -6.37 0.05 5.41
N ILE A 197 -5.72 -1.12 5.39
CA ILE A 197 -4.31 -1.22 5.03
C ILE A 197 -4.11 -0.68 3.62
N LEU A 198 -4.78 -1.27 2.63
CA LEU A 198 -4.54 -0.94 1.22
C LEU A 198 -4.82 0.52 0.91
N THR A 199 -5.97 1.06 1.33
CA THR A 199 -6.34 2.46 1.07
C THR A 199 -5.47 3.49 1.77
N THR A 200 -4.65 3.07 2.75
CA THR A 200 -3.69 3.94 3.43
C THR A 200 -2.32 3.90 2.76
N ILE A 201 -1.88 2.73 2.28
CA ILE A 201 -0.53 2.57 1.71
C ILE A 201 -0.50 2.76 0.19
N CYS A 202 -1.63 2.59 -0.49
CA CYS A 202 -1.71 2.65 -1.95
C CYS A 202 -1.59 4.09 -2.44
N SER A 203 -0.67 4.33 -3.38
CA SER A 203 -0.46 5.63 -3.99
C SER A 203 -1.30 5.85 -5.26
N SER A 204 -1.70 4.77 -5.93
CA SER A 204 -2.56 4.83 -7.11
C SER A 204 -3.19 3.47 -7.41
N TYR A 205 -4.35 3.50 -8.06
CA TYR A 205 -5.05 2.31 -8.53
C TYR A 205 -5.05 2.24 -10.06
N GLY A 206 -4.95 1.03 -10.60
CA GLY A 206 -4.99 0.83 -12.04
C GLY A 206 -4.54 -0.56 -12.49
N GLY A 207 -4.25 -0.68 -13.76
CA GLY A 207 -3.65 -1.87 -14.33
C GLY A 207 -2.20 -2.08 -13.88
N PHE A 208 -1.59 -3.13 -14.37
CA PHE A 208 -0.20 -3.48 -14.05
C PHE A 208 0.74 -2.32 -14.43
N PRO A 209 1.50 -1.77 -13.48
CA PRO A 209 2.39 -0.64 -13.75
C PRO A 209 3.61 -1.08 -14.56
N GLU A 210 4.20 -0.15 -15.26
CA GLU A 210 5.47 -0.37 -15.94
C GLU A 210 6.58 -0.62 -14.90
N MET A 211 7.13 -1.84 -14.90
CA MET A 211 8.16 -2.26 -13.95
C MET A 211 8.99 -3.43 -14.47
N ILE A 212 10.21 -3.56 -13.96
CA ILE A 212 11.01 -4.77 -14.08
C ILE A 212 10.70 -5.66 -12.89
N ILE A 213 10.03 -6.80 -13.13
CA ILE A 213 9.61 -7.74 -12.09
C ILE A 213 10.85 -8.41 -11.48
N ALA A 214 10.95 -8.35 -10.16
CA ALA A 214 12.00 -9.02 -9.40
C ALA A 214 11.50 -10.28 -8.69
N ARG A 215 10.32 -10.21 -8.04
CA ARG A 215 9.72 -11.33 -7.29
C ARG A 215 8.20 -11.26 -7.33
N VAL A 216 7.55 -12.41 -7.12
CA VAL A 216 6.10 -12.53 -6.98
C VAL A 216 5.82 -13.33 -5.73
N GLY A 217 4.88 -12.85 -4.91
CA GLY A 217 4.42 -13.53 -3.71
C GLY A 217 2.90 -13.71 -3.72
N TYR A 218 2.45 -14.83 -3.17
CA TYR A 218 1.05 -15.20 -3.07
C TYR A 218 0.64 -15.41 -1.61
N GLY A 219 -0.29 -14.61 -1.13
CA GLY A 219 -0.91 -14.77 0.19
C GLY A 219 -2.25 -15.46 0.06
N LEU A 220 -2.42 -16.60 0.70
CA LEU A 220 -3.60 -17.45 0.55
C LEU A 220 -4.67 -17.08 1.57
N GLY A 221 -5.91 -16.96 1.10
CA GLY A 221 -7.08 -16.73 1.93
C GLY A 221 -7.69 -18.02 2.49
N LEU A 222 -8.81 -17.86 3.18
CA LEU A 222 -9.50 -18.93 3.96
C LEU A 222 -10.16 -20.02 3.10
N TYR A 223 -10.50 -19.72 1.85
CA TYR A 223 -11.35 -20.58 1.00
C TYR A 223 -10.52 -21.38 -0.01
N PRO A 224 -10.19 -22.65 0.27
CA PRO A 224 -9.30 -23.45 -0.59
C PRO A 224 -9.95 -23.88 -1.92
N GLU A 225 -11.27 -24.07 -1.94
CA GLU A 225 -12.03 -24.61 -3.08
C GLU A 225 -12.60 -23.53 -4.02
N ASP A 226 -12.21 -22.27 -3.83
CA ASP A 226 -12.75 -21.16 -4.60
C ASP A 226 -12.29 -21.13 -6.07
N HIS A 227 -13.21 -20.64 -6.90
CA HIS A 227 -12.95 -20.29 -8.30
C HIS A 227 -13.47 -18.87 -8.58
N PRO A 228 -12.61 -17.89 -8.86
CA PRO A 228 -11.14 -17.97 -8.93
C PRO A 228 -10.50 -18.26 -7.57
N PRO A 229 -9.25 -18.76 -7.56
CA PRO A 229 -8.56 -19.17 -6.32
C PRO A 229 -8.44 -18.00 -5.33
N ASN A 230 -8.78 -18.27 -4.06
CA ASN A 230 -8.74 -17.26 -3.01
C ASN A 230 -7.31 -16.93 -2.57
N LEU A 231 -6.71 -15.94 -3.22
CA LEU A 231 -5.36 -15.46 -2.95
C LEU A 231 -5.17 -14.00 -3.36
N LEU A 232 -4.24 -13.34 -2.71
CA LEU A 232 -3.67 -12.06 -3.09
C LEU A 232 -2.32 -12.29 -3.77
N ARG A 233 -2.09 -11.66 -4.92
CA ARG A 233 -0.78 -11.63 -5.58
C ARG A 233 -0.11 -10.28 -5.34
N ILE A 234 1.12 -10.28 -4.83
CA ILE A 234 1.94 -9.07 -4.77
C ILE A 234 3.15 -9.27 -5.69
N VAL A 235 3.31 -8.35 -6.64
CA VAL A 235 4.45 -8.35 -7.55
C VAL A 235 5.40 -7.23 -7.14
N LEU A 236 6.61 -7.61 -6.79
CA LEU A 236 7.68 -6.69 -6.41
C LEU A 236 8.62 -6.47 -7.60
N GLY A 237 8.92 -5.23 -7.89
CA GLY A 237 9.82 -4.86 -8.96
C GLY A 237 10.43 -3.49 -8.77
N GLN A 238 11.08 -3.03 -9.82
CA GLN A 238 11.65 -1.69 -9.89
C GLN A 238 11.02 -0.95 -11.07
N THR A 239 10.63 0.29 -10.84
CA THR A 239 10.30 1.17 -11.97
C THR A 239 11.56 1.32 -12.82
N PRO A 240 11.46 1.30 -14.16
CA PRO A 240 12.55 1.74 -15.00
C PRO A 240 13.06 3.07 -14.45
N SER A 241 14.38 3.28 -14.47
CA SER A 241 14.93 4.56 -14.05
C SER A 241 14.21 5.65 -14.82
N GLU A 242 13.49 6.51 -14.12
CA GLU A 242 12.96 7.70 -14.77
C GLU A 242 14.16 8.40 -15.39
N VAL A 243 14.17 8.55 -16.70
CA VAL A 243 15.00 9.56 -17.35
C VAL A 243 14.62 10.85 -16.62
N VAL A 244 15.56 11.43 -15.90
CA VAL A 244 15.34 12.69 -15.19
C VAL A 244 14.90 13.68 -16.27
N LYS A 245 13.62 14.00 -16.32
CA LYS A 245 13.09 15.01 -17.22
C LYS A 245 13.47 16.35 -16.63
N GLU A 246 14.64 16.84 -17.02
CA GLU A 246 15.00 18.21 -16.75
C GLU A 246 14.16 19.12 -17.64
N ARG A 247 13.53 20.11 -17.04
CA ARG A 247 12.92 21.20 -17.79
C ARG A 247 14.00 22.18 -18.14
N LEU A 248 14.34 22.24 -19.41
CA LEU A 248 15.23 23.26 -19.95
C LEU A 248 14.40 24.39 -20.57
N LEU A 249 14.85 25.62 -20.36
CA LEU A 249 14.33 26.79 -21.05
C LEU A 249 15.22 27.06 -22.24
N MET A 250 14.65 27.06 -23.43
CA MET A 250 15.33 27.51 -24.64
C MET A 250 14.96 29.00 -24.86
N VAL A 251 15.99 29.83 -24.93
CA VAL A 251 15.84 31.28 -25.22
C VAL A 251 16.39 31.53 -26.62
N GLU A 252 15.54 32.01 -27.51
CA GLU A 252 15.92 32.40 -28.86
C GLU A 252 15.81 33.90 -29.02
N THR A 253 16.81 34.50 -29.63
CA THR A 253 16.79 35.93 -29.97
C THR A 253 17.41 36.17 -31.37
N SER A 254 16.88 37.14 -32.10
CA SER A 254 17.45 37.56 -33.39
C SER A 254 18.20 38.85 -33.21
N ILE A 255 19.44 38.89 -33.67
CA ILE A 255 20.32 40.08 -33.61
C ILE A 255 20.70 40.39 -35.03
N ASP A 256 20.40 41.62 -35.51
CA ASP A 256 20.59 42.00 -36.90
C ASP A 256 21.77 42.96 -37.17
N ASP A 257 22.38 43.52 -36.13
CA ASP A 257 23.44 44.52 -36.28
C ASP A 257 24.66 44.33 -35.33
N MET A 258 24.86 43.15 -34.79
CA MET A 258 26.02 42.86 -33.93
C MET A 258 27.25 42.56 -34.78
N ASN A 259 28.41 43.19 -34.42
CA ASN A 259 29.68 42.81 -35.00
C ASN A 259 30.04 41.35 -34.68
N PRO A 260 30.34 40.50 -35.69
CA PRO A 260 30.64 39.09 -35.50
C PRO A 260 31.76 38.78 -34.50
N GLU A 261 32.70 39.69 -34.32
CA GLU A 261 33.81 39.54 -33.35
C GLU A 261 33.31 39.45 -31.90
N PHE A 262 32.13 39.95 -31.58
CA PHE A 262 31.56 39.90 -30.23
C PHE A 262 30.84 38.60 -29.90
N TYR A 263 30.48 37.76 -30.89
CA TYR A 263 29.76 36.50 -30.60
C TYR A 263 30.54 35.57 -29.71
N GLY A 264 31.86 35.46 -29.86
CA GLY A 264 32.70 34.61 -29.00
C GLY A 264 32.60 35.04 -27.52
N HIS A 265 32.71 36.35 -27.28
CA HIS A 265 32.60 36.89 -25.91
C HIS A 265 31.18 36.72 -25.34
N LEU A 266 30.15 36.95 -26.16
CA LEU A 266 28.76 36.75 -25.74
C LEU A 266 28.46 35.31 -25.36
N MET A 267 28.91 34.34 -26.15
CA MET A 267 28.76 32.92 -25.85
C MET A 267 29.43 32.55 -24.49
N GLU A 268 30.65 33.04 -24.28
CA GLU A 268 31.38 32.85 -23.02
C GLU A 268 30.62 33.44 -21.81
N GLN A 269 30.10 34.63 -21.94
CA GLN A 269 29.30 35.29 -20.89
C GLN A 269 28.01 34.54 -20.61
N LEU A 270 27.29 34.03 -21.61
CA LEU A 270 26.08 33.24 -21.44
C LEU A 270 26.34 31.90 -20.74
N LEU A 271 27.42 31.23 -21.07
CA LEU A 271 27.84 30.02 -20.39
C LEU A 271 28.22 30.30 -18.92
N ASN A 272 28.93 31.40 -18.65
CA ASN A 272 29.35 31.80 -17.30
C ASN A 272 28.16 32.17 -16.37
N VAL A 273 27.04 32.66 -16.91
CA VAL A 273 25.83 32.95 -16.14
C VAL A 273 24.90 31.74 -16.00
N GLY A 274 25.32 30.55 -16.45
CA GLY A 274 24.62 29.29 -16.25
C GLY A 274 23.90 28.76 -17.48
N GLY A 275 24.16 29.30 -18.66
CA GLY A 275 23.72 28.69 -19.92
C GLY A 275 24.32 27.30 -20.07
N LEU A 276 23.51 26.30 -20.42
CA LEU A 276 23.96 24.91 -20.62
C LEU A 276 24.56 24.70 -22.01
N ASP A 277 24.03 25.43 -22.99
CA ASP A 277 24.52 25.43 -24.37
C ASP A 277 24.17 26.77 -25.04
N VAL A 278 25.00 27.23 -25.97
CA VAL A 278 24.80 28.47 -26.71
C VAL A 278 25.17 28.24 -28.18
N ASN A 279 24.20 28.42 -29.04
CA ASN A 279 24.37 28.27 -30.49
C ASN A 279 24.12 29.59 -31.21
N VAL A 280 24.96 29.94 -32.19
CA VAL A 280 24.75 31.06 -33.08
C VAL A 280 24.46 30.50 -34.46
N LEU A 281 23.27 30.80 -34.96
CA LEU A 281 22.84 30.34 -36.29
C LEU A 281 22.61 31.55 -37.23
N PRO A 282 23.16 31.52 -38.46
CA PRO A 282 22.88 32.55 -39.42
C PRO A 282 21.40 32.45 -39.86
N ALA A 283 20.68 33.56 -39.77
CA ALA A 283 19.28 33.64 -40.18
C ALA A 283 19.10 34.69 -41.30
N GLN A 284 18.41 34.30 -42.36
CA GLN A 284 18.05 35.23 -43.41
C GLN A 284 16.82 36.01 -42.98
N MET A 285 16.95 37.31 -42.86
CA MET A 285 15.91 38.22 -42.44
C MET A 285 15.22 38.91 -43.62
N LYS A 286 14.10 39.60 -43.36
CA LYS A 286 13.18 40.15 -44.35
C LYS A 286 13.78 41.21 -45.30
N LYS A 287 14.95 41.74 -44.98
CA LYS A 287 15.63 42.78 -45.79
C LYS A 287 16.89 42.29 -46.50
N ASN A 288 17.10 40.99 -46.62
CA ASN A 288 18.32 40.33 -47.15
C ASN A 288 19.54 40.56 -46.32
#